data_b887bd23815721a314ec218316f1661b
#
_entry.id   b887bd23815721a314ec218316f1661b
#
_cell.length_a   1.000
_cell.length_b   1.000
_cell.length_c   1.000
_cell.angle_alpha   90.00
_cell.angle_beta   90.00
_cell.angle_gamma   90.00
#
_symmetry.space_group_name_H-M   'P 1'
#
loop_
_entity.id
_entity.type
_entity.pdbx_description
1 polymer ?
#
loop_
_entity_poly.entity_id
_entity_poly.type
_entity_poly.pdbx_seq_one_letter_code
_entity_poly.pdbx_strand_id
1 'polypeptide(L)'
;ANYWQRAGRAGRRHRMAVDLTYCRPVSHDRAYFAEPLKLLAGRVDPPAFNLRNDLMVAKHVHATVVTRLHQYTRGAARSEAERRGVEETLKTCLPDRVSAYLFEDGLVRAKPFDLAPLQALIDRYADDLVAYVGRAFRQGWPEVDAEVTRPEVLRAHVHGMVRGLDEVIARLGRRLRWAMEQIKRLNAVRERQGDLEPEDDALFKRCDALVKRLKGTAR
;
A
#
# COMPACT_ATOMS: atom_id res chain seq x y z
N ALA A 1 -7.73 15.91 -22.59
CA ALA A 1 -7.88 15.26 -21.26
C ALA A 1 -6.93 15.87 -20.22
N ASN A 2 -5.63 15.96 -20.53
CA ASN A 2 -4.64 16.49 -19.57
C ASN A 2 -4.86 17.97 -19.17
N TYR A 3 -5.44 18.79 -20.04
CA TYR A 3 -5.68 20.22 -19.75
C TYR A 3 -6.69 20.38 -18.62
N TRP A 4 -7.86 19.72 -18.69
CA TRP A 4 -8.89 19.78 -17.66
C TRP A 4 -8.41 19.28 -16.28
N GLN A 5 -7.57 18.26 -16.27
CA GLN A 5 -7.00 17.75 -15.02
C GLN A 5 -6.04 18.73 -14.35
N ARG A 6 -5.37 19.59 -15.13
CA ARG A 6 -4.50 20.66 -14.64
C ARG A 6 -5.30 21.89 -14.25
N ALA A 7 -6.14 22.39 -15.14
CA ALA A 7 -7.01 23.54 -14.92
C ALA A 7 -7.96 23.35 -13.74
N GLY A 8 -8.54 22.17 -13.58
CA GLY A 8 -9.43 21.83 -12.46
C GLY A 8 -8.78 21.81 -11.07
N ARG A 9 -7.50 22.12 -10.96
CA ARG A 9 -6.80 22.32 -9.68
C ARG A 9 -6.80 23.77 -9.22
N ALA A 10 -7.08 24.72 -10.11
CA ALA A 10 -7.21 26.13 -9.80
C ALA A 10 -8.56 26.43 -9.12
N GLY A 11 -8.62 27.45 -8.27
CA GLY A 11 -9.87 27.94 -7.68
C GLY A 11 -10.56 27.04 -6.64
N ARG A 12 -9.89 26.03 -6.14
CA ARG A 12 -10.43 25.12 -5.13
C ARG A 12 -10.64 25.82 -3.81
N ARG A 13 -11.59 26.32 -3.32
CA ARG A 13 -11.94 26.99 -2.06
C ARG A 13 -12.59 28.36 -2.26
N HIS A 14 -13.60 28.42 -3.13
CA HIS A 14 -14.42 29.64 -3.30
C HIS A 14 -13.65 30.89 -3.76
N ARG A 15 -12.49 30.71 -4.40
CA ARG A 15 -11.73 31.81 -4.99
C ARG A 15 -11.80 31.72 -6.50
N MET A 16 -11.99 32.87 -7.13
CA MET A 16 -11.84 32.99 -8.59
C MET A 16 -10.39 32.67 -8.96
N ALA A 17 -10.19 31.87 -9.98
CA ALA A 17 -8.88 31.55 -10.53
C ALA A 17 -8.87 31.81 -12.03
N VAL A 18 -7.74 32.27 -12.54
CA VAL A 18 -7.50 32.46 -13.97
C VAL A 18 -6.51 31.40 -14.40
N ASP A 19 -6.83 30.66 -15.44
CA ASP A 19 -5.94 29.70 -16.07
C ASP A 19 -5.40 30.31 -17.35
N LEU A 20 -4.08 30.55 -17.42
CA LEU A 20 -3.42 31.16 -18.55
C LEU A 20 -2.63 30.12 -19.33
N THR A 21 -3.02 29.87 -20.57
CA THR A 21 -2.32 28.92 -21.45
C THR A 21 -1.43 29.68 -22.42
N TYR A 22 -0.13 29.44 -22.34
CA TYR A 22 0.84 29.98 -23.28
C TYR A 22 1.05 29.00 -24.45
N CYS A 23 0.82 29.47 -25.67
CA CYS A 23 1.04 28.73 -26.90
C CYS A 23 2.31 29.19 -27.60
N ARG A 24 3.21 28.26 -27.89
CA ARG A 24 4.44 28.54 -28.65
C ARG A 24 4.14 28.62 -30.14
N PRO A 25 4.99 29.29 -30.95
CA PRO A 25 4.78 29.41 -32.39
C PRO A 25 5.13 28.13 -33.17
N VAL A 26 4.74 26.96 -32.65
CA VAL A 26 4.85 25.65 -33.32
C VAL A 26 3.50 25.19 -33.86
N SER A 27 3.51 24.32 -34.87
CA SER A 27 2.30 23.90 -35.59
C SER A 27 1.18 23.34 -34.69
N HIS A 28 1.56 22.52 -33.72
CA HIS A 28 0.64 21.95 -32.72
C HIS A 28 -0.04 23.02 -31.87
N ASP A 29 0.73 23.92 -31.29
CA ASP A 29 0.21 24.95 -30.39
C ASP A 29 -0.60 26.01 -31.16
N ARG A 30 -0.19 26.33 -32.43
CA ARG A 30 -0.97 27.22 -33.32
C ARG A 30 -2.35 26.67 -33.65
N ALA A 31 -2.48 25.34 -33.86
CA ALA A 31 -3.77 24.74 -34.10
C ALA A 31 -4.74 24.89 -32.93
N TYR A 32 -4.24 24.73 -31.70
CA TYR A 32 -5.04 24.94 -30.47
C TYR A 32 -5.28 26.41 -30.17
N PHE A 33 -4.38 27.29 -30.55
CA PHE A 33 -4.60 28.76 -30.44
C PHE A 33 -5.71 29.23 -31.38
N ALA A 34 -5.74 28.68 -32.61
CA ALA A 34 -6.79 29.01 -33.59
C ALA A 34 -8.16 28.44 -33.18
N GLU A 35 -8.19 27.27 -32.55
CA GLU A 35 -9.42 26.61 -32.12
C GLU A 35 -9.31 26.14 -30.64
N PRO A 36 -9.40 27.09 -29.67
CA PRO A 36 -9.16 26.76 -28.25
C PRO A 36 -10.16 25.77 -27.67
N LEU A 37 -11.36 25.65 -28.21
CA LEU A 37 -12.35 24.66 -27.77
C LEU A 37 -11.89 23.22 -28.03
N LYS A 38 -11.03 22.96 -29.02
CA LYS A 38 -10.44 21.65 -29.23
C LYS A 38 -9.57 21.20 -28.07
N LEU A 39 -8.93 22.13 -27.34
CA LEU A 39 -8.16 21.84 -26.15
C LEU A 39 -9.08 21.36 -25.01
N LEU A 40 -10.28 21.88 -24.95
CA LEU A 40 -11.28 21.58 -23.93
C LEU A 40 -12.16 20.36 -24.30
N ALA A 41 -12.34 20.10 -25.58
CA ALA A 41 -13.20 19.01 -26.09
C ALA A 41 -12.57 17.60 -25.98
N GLY A 42 -11.37 17.48 -25.44
CA GLY A 42 -10.70 16.19 -25.28
C GLY A 42 -11.48 15.23 -24.37
N ARG A 43 -11.77 14.04 -24.89
CA ARG A 43 -12.37 12.95 -24.09
C ARG A 43 -11.38 12.51 -23.01
N VAL A 44 -11.85 12.44 -21.77
CA VAL A 44 -11.10 11.85 -20.67
C VAL A 44 -11.39 10.35 -20.69
N ASP A 45 -10.49 9.58 -21.27
CA ASP A 45 -10.58 8.14 -21.12
C ASP A 45 -10.18 7.78 -19.69
N PRO A 46 -10.97 6.97 -18.99
CA PRO A 46 -10.60 6.50 -17.67
C PRO A 46 -9.26 5.74 -17.77
N PRO A 47 -8.36 5.89 -16.79
CA PRO A 47 -7.09 5.18 -16.80
C PRO A 47 -7.36 3.67 -16.85
N ALA A 48 -6.83 3.00 -17.88
CA ALA A 48 -6.91 1.56 -17.98
C ALA A 48 -6.06 0.92 -16.88
N PHE A 49 -6.66 0.00 -16.13
CA PHE A 49 -5.94 -0.79 -15.13
C PHE A 49 -5.27 -1.97 -15.83
N ASN A 50 -3.97 -2.13 -15.62
CA ASN A 50 -3.25 -3.27 -16.19
C ASN A 50 -3.46 -4.52 -15.32
N LEU A 51 -4.45 -5.34 -15.68
CA LEU A 51 -4.74 -6.62 -15.02
C LEU A 51 -3.66 -7.68 -15.19
N ARG A 52 -2.66 -7.44 -16.04
CA ARG A 52 -1.50 -8.34 -16.21
C ARG A 52 -0.41 -8.08 -15.16
N ASN A 53 -0.61 -7.12 -14.28
CA ASN A 53 0.31 -6.86 -13.17
C ASN A 53 -0.11 -7.65 -11.93
N ASP A 54 0.39 -8.86 -11.78
CA ASP A 54 0.07 -9.78 -10.69
C ASP A 54 0.27 -9.16 -9.30
N LEU A 55 1.31 -8.33 -9.13
CA LEU A 55 1.55 -7.66 -7.87
C LEU A 55 0.44 -6.66 -7.50
N MET A 56 -0.06 -5.93 -8.49
CA MET A 56 -1.17 -4.99 -8.28
C MET A 56 -2.46 -5.74 -7.99
N VAL A 57 -2.71 -6.82 -8.74
CA VAL A 57 -3.87 -7.68 -8.50
C VAL A 57 -3.84 -8.27 -7.10
N ALA A 58 -2.73 -8.88 -6.69
CA ALA A 58 -2.58 -9.42 -5.34
C ALA A 58 -2.87 -8.37 -4.26
N LYS A 59 -2.34 -7.14 -4.39
CA LYS A 59 -2.61 -6.05 -3.45
C LYS A 59 -4.10 -5.67 -3.38
N HIS A 60 -4.78 -5.62 -4.52
CA HIS A 60 -6.21 -5.32 -4.55
C HIS A 60 -7.05 -6.46 -3.96
N VAL A 61 -6.69 -7.71 -4.24
CA VAL A 61 -7.32 -8.88 -3.60
C VAL A 61 -7.17 -8.78 -2.08
N HIS A 62 -5.96 -8.57 -1.57
CA HIS A 62 -5.70 -8.45 -0.13
C HIS A 62 -6.48 -7.30 0.51
N ALA A 63 -6.50 -6.12 -0.12
CA ALA A 63 -7.28 -4.98 0.36
C ALA A 63 -8.78 -5.29 0.41
N THR A 64 -9.30 -5.98 -0.62
CA THR A 64 -10.70 -6.39 -0.70
C THR A 64 -11.05 -7.44 0.37
N VAL A 65 -10.14 -8.38 0.64
CA VAL A 65 -10.28 -9.36 1.74
C VAL A 65 -10.37 -8.64 3.09
N VAL A 66 -9.44 -7.73 3.38
CA VAL A 66 -9.46 -6.94 4.64
C VAL A 66 -10.74 -6.13 4.76
N THR A 67 -11.19 -5.50 3.67
CA THR A 67 -12.47 -4.77 3.64
C THR A 67 -13.64 -5.70 3.99
N ARG A 68 -13.67 -6.90 3.44
CA ARG A 68 -14.74 -7.87 3.72
C ARG A 68 -14.71 -8.35 5.17
N LEU A 69 -13.54 -8.64 5.71
CA LEU A 69 -13.38 -9.00 7.13
C LEU A 69 -13.85 -7.87 8.06
N HIS A 70 -13.56 -6.61 7.74
CA HIS A 70 -14.11 -5.47 8.48
C HIS A 70 -15.63 -5.36 8.37
N GLN A 71 -16.24 -5.73 7.24
CA GLN A 71 -17.71 -5.77 7.13
C GLN A 71 -18.30 -6.82 8.08
N TYR A 72 -17.60 -7.92 8.35
CA TYR A 72 -18.06 -8.92 9.30
C TYR A 72 -18.17 -8.40 10.75
N THR A 73 -17.39 -7.41 11.13
CA THR A 73 -17.49 -6.81 12.46
C THR A 73 -18.73 -5.94 12.65
N ARG A 74 -19.39 -5.53 11.54
CA ARG A 74 -20.52 -4.61 11.54
C ARG A 74 -21.84 -5.25 11.09
N GLY A 75 -21.81 -6.43 10.50
CA GLY A 75 -22.99 -7.06 9.89
C GLY A 75 -23.93 -7.70 10.91
N ALA A 76 -25.24 -7.44 10.78
CA ALA A 76 -26.27 -8.05 11.63
C ALA A 76 -26.45 -9.57 11.40
N ALA A 77 -25.94 -10.10 10.28
CA ALA A 77 -26.06 -11.52 9.91
C ALA A 77 -25.17 -12.45 10.75
N ARG A 78 -24.31 -11.92 11.64
CA ARG A 78 -23.38 -12.70 12.47
C ARG A 78 -23.70 -12.50 13.94
N SER A 79 -23.43 -13.53 14.74
CA SER A 79 -23.55 -13.44 16.19
C SER A 79 -22.58 -12.40 16.77
N GLU A 80 -22.90 -11.87 17.94
CA GLU A 80 -22.03 -10.90 18.60
C GLU A 80 -20.64 -11.49 18.92
N ALA A 81 -20.61 -12.76 19.34
CA ALA A 81 -19.35 -13.46 19.63
C ALA A 81 -18.47 -13.59 18.37
N GLU A 82 -19.05 -13.92 17.22
CA GLU A 82 -18.30 -13.97 15.96
C GLU A 82 -17.76 -12.60 15.55
N ARG A 83 -18.57 -11.54 15.66
CA ARG A 83 -18.14 -10.18 15.35
C ARG A 83 -16.97 -9.73 16.20
N ARG A 84 -17.05 -9.98 17.52
CA ARG A 84 -15.95 -9.68 18.46
C ARG A 84 -14.70 -10.48 18.16
N GLY A 85 -14.81 -11.79 17.86
CA GLY A 85 -13.67 -12.62 17.51
C GLY A 85 -12.97 -12.15 16.22
N VAL A 86 -13.72 -11.76 15.20
CA VAL A 86 -13.14 -11.16 13.98
C VAL A 86 -12.44 -9.83 14.30
N GLU A 87 -13.09 -8.96 15.05
CA GLU A 87 -12.55 -7.66 15.42
C GLU A 87 -11.24 -7.77 16.20
N GLU A 88 -11.20 -8.65 17.19
CA GLU A 88 -10.02 -8.92 18.01
C GLU A 88 -8.87 -9.47 17.15
N THR A 89 -9.15 -10.43 16.27
CA THR A 89 -8.17 -10.98 15.34
C THR A 89 -7.59 -9.88 14.42
N LEU A 90 -8.45 -9.03 13.85
CA LEU A 90 -8.00 -7.95 12.99
C LEU A 90 -7.14 -6.93 13.75
N LYS A 91 -7.55 -6.52 14.96
CA LYS A 91 -6.78 -5.59 15.80
C LYS A 91 -5.42 -6.16 16.20
N THR A 92 -5.37 -7.45 16.51
CA THR A 92 -4.14 -8.12 16.95
C THR A 92 -3.19 -8.36 15.78
N CYS A 93 -3.69 -8.89 14.66
CA CYS A 93 -2.85 -9.30 13.54
C CYS A 93 -2.56 -8.18 12.53
N LEU A 94 -3.39 -7.13 12.47
CA LEU A 94 -3.24 -5.99 11.56
C LEU A 94 -3.16 -4.66 12.35
N PRO A 95 -2.09 -4.44 13.11
CA PRO A 95 -1.92 -3.20 13.86
C PRO A 95 -1.72 -2.00 12.92
N ASP A 96 -2.13 -0.82 13.37
CA ASP A 96 -2.08 0.44 12.60
C ASP A 96 -0.66 0.89 12.25
N ARG A 97 0.35 0.38 12.95
CA ARG A 97 1.75 0.79 12.78
C ARG A 97 2.65 -0.38 12.44
N VAL A 98 3.49 -0.19 11.44
CA VAL A 98 4.52 -1.17 11.05
C VAL A 98 5.46 -1.50 12.21
N SER A 99 5.71 -0.55 13.11
CA SER A 99 6.54 -0.77 14.30
C SER A 99 6.03 -1.90 15.19
N ALA A 100 4.73 -2.12 15.29
CA ALA A 100 4.15 -3.18 16.11
C ALA A 100 4.52 -4.59 15.64
N TYR A 101 4.79 -4.77 14.34
CA TYR A 101 5.29 -6.04 13.82
C TYR A 101 6.77 -6.31 14.17
N LEU A 102 7.56 -5.26 14.40
CA LEU A 102 9.01 -5.34 14.52
C LEU A 102 9.52 -5.15 15.95
N PHE A 103 8.74 -4.46 16.76
CA PHE A 103 9.14 -4.09 18.12
C PHE A 103 8.11 -4.58 19.14
N GLU A 104 8.60 -4.91 20.33
CA GLU A 104 7.85 -5.29 21.51
C GLU A 104 8.51 -4.61 22.69
N ASP A 105 7.75 -3.85 23.48
CA ASP A 105 8.24 -3.07 24.61
C ASP A 105 9.46 -2.18 24.27
N GLY A 106 9.45 -1.63 23.06
CA GLY A 106 10.53 -0.76 22.55
C GLY A 106 11.78 -1.50 22.03
N LEU A 107 11.87 -2.82 22.22
CA LEU A 107 12.95 -3.68 21.75
C LEU A 107 12.57 -4.38 20.45
N VAL A 108 13.57 -4.76 19.65
CA VAL A 108 13.32 -5.60 18.45
C VAL A 108 12.80 -6.95 18.91
N ARG A 109 11.69 -7.40 18.29
CA ARG A 109 11.10 -8.69 18.62
C ARG A 109 12.10 -9.83 18.47
N ALA A 110 12.20 -10.64 19.49
CA ALA A 110 13.02 -11.87 19.50
C ALA A 110 12.34 -12.98 18.69
N LYS A 111 11.02 -13.06 18.72
CA LYS A 111 10.20 -14.05 18.00
C LYS A 111 9.47 -13.39 16.83
N PRO A 112 9.19 -14.15 15.75
CA PRO A 112 8.31 -13.69 14.67
C PRO A 112 6.95 -13.23 15.21
N PHE A 113 6.35 -12.26 14.53
CA PHE A 113 5.00 -11.83 14.85
C PHE A 113 4.01 -12.95 14.52
N ASP A 114 3.07 -13.22 15.41
CA ASP A 114 2.10 -14.30 15.23
C ASP A 114 0.95 -13.87 14.32
N LEU A 115 0.87 -14.47 13.15
CA LEU A 115 -0.19 -14.29 12.16
C LEU A 115 -1.11 -15.52 12.04
N ALA A 116 -0.90 -16.56 12.83
CA ALA A 116 -1.73 -17.78 12.77
C ALA A 116 -3.23 -17.52 12.98
N PRO A 117 -3.64 -16.62 13.91
CA PRO A 117 -5.07 -16.30 14.07
C PRO A 117 -5.69 -15.69 12.80
N LEU A 118 -4.94 -14.86 12.07
CA LEU A 118 -5.40 -14.26 10.81
C LEU A 118 -5.54 -15.34 9.71
N GLN A 119 -4.58 -16.27 9.63
CA GLN A 119 -4.68 -17.39 8.68
C GLN A 119 -5.92 -18.24 8.97
N ALA A 120 -6.13 -18.61 10.22
CA ALA A 120 -7.31 -19.39 10.62
C ALA A 120 -8.64 -18.66 10.31
N LEU A 121 -8.65 -17.34 10.47
CA LEU A 121 -9.81 -16.52 10.11
C LEU A 121 -10.07 -16.52 8.60
N ILE A 122 -9.03 -16.37 7.78
CA ILE A 122 -9.13 -16.42 6.32
C ILE A 122 -9.60 -17.81 5.86
N ASP A 123 -9.03 -18.87 6.39
CA ASP A 123 -9.40 -20.24 6.04
C ASP A 123 -10.85 -20.55 6.40
N ARG A 124 -11.31 -20.07 7.55
CA ARG A 124 -12.71 -20.21 7.99
C ARG A 124 -13.70 -19.57 7.02
N TYR A 125 -13.37 -18.46 6.42
CA TYR A 125 -14.26 -17.69 5.54
C TYR A 125 -13.83 -17.71 4.06
N ALA A 126 -12.94 -18.62 3.67
CA ALA A 126 -12.31 -18.64 2.35
C ALA A 126 -13.31 -18.57 1.20
N ASP A 127 -14.38 -19.34 1.23
CA ASP A 127 -15.36 -19.40 0.14
C ASP A 127 -16.12 -18.07 -0.01
N ASP A 128 -16.56 -17.45 1.09
CA ASP A 128 -17.23 -16.15 1.03
C ASP A 128 -16.25 -15.04 0.60
N LEU A 129 -15.01 -15.10 1.07
CA LEU A 129 -13.96 -14.14 0.67
C LEU A 129 -13.67 -14.24 -0.83
N VAL A 130 -13.47 -15.43 -1.36
CA VAL A 130 -13.24 -15.66 -2.80
C VAL A 130 -14.43 -15.20 -3.63
N ALA A 131 -15.65 -15.54 -3.21
CA ALA A 131 -16.86 -15.10 -3.90
C ALA A 131 -17.03 -13.57 -3.86
N TYR A 132 -16.72 -12.92 -2.74
CA TYR A 132 -16.78 -11.47 -2.59
C TYR A 132 -15.76 -10.77 -3.48
N VAL A 133 -14.51 -11.21 -3.46
CA VAL A 133 -13.44 -10.69 -4.32
C VAL A 133 -13.81 -10.86 -5.79
N GLY A 134 -14.29 -12.04 -6.20
CA GLY A 134 -14.73 -12.33 -7.56
C GLY A 134 -15.84 -11.39 -8.02
N ARG A 135 -16.83 -11.08 -7.16
CA ARG A 135 -17.87 -10.09 -7.48
C ARG A 135 -17.30 -8.69 -7.61
N ALA A 136 -16.46 -8.25 -6.68
CA ALA A 136 -15.85 -6.93 -6.68
C ALA A 136 -15.03 -6.68 -7.94
N PHE A 137 -14.28 -7.69 -8.39
CA PHE A 137 -13.47 -7.57 -9.60
C PHE A 137 -14.31 -7.60 -10.90
N ARG A 138 -15.42 -8.35 -10.95
CA ARG A 138 -16.30 -8.40 -12.13
C ARG A 138 -17.16 -7.16 -12.28
N GLN A 139 -17.55 -6.53 -11.19
CA GLN A 139 -18.49 -5.40 -11.20
C GLN A 139 -17.93 -4.15 -11.89
N GLY A 140 -16.62 -3.98 -11.95
CA GLY A 140 -15.95 -2.86 -12.59
C GLY A 140 -15.38 -3.16 -13.97
N TRP A 141 -15.41 -4.42 -14.43
CA TRP A 141 -14.75 -4.85 -15.66
C TRP A 141 -15.60 -5.78 -16.50
N PRO A 142 -16.28 -5.27 -17.53
CA PRO A 142 -17.10 -6.08 -18.43
C PRO A 142 -16.29 -7.04 -19.33
N GLU A 143 -15.01 -6.80 -19.56
CA GLU A 143 -14.14 -7.60 -20.42
C GLU A 143 -13.39 -8.71 -19.67
N VAL A 144 -14.03 -9.36 -18.72
CA VAL A 144 -13.34 -10.25 -17.82
C VAL A 144 -13.26 -11.67 -18.33
N ASP A 145 -12.46 -11.87 -19.32
CA ASP A 145 -11.79 -13.15 -19.58
C ASP A 145 -10.39 -13.20 -18.94
N ALA A 146 -10.20 -12.40 -17.92
CA ALA A 146 -8.91 -12.31 -17.28
C ALA A 146 -8.69 -13.57 -16.44
N GLU A 147 -7.65 -14.31 -16.77
CA GLU A 147 -7.11 -15.42 -16.00
C GLU A 147 -7.05 -15.10 -14.49
N VAL A 148 -6.80 -13.86 -14.17
CA VAL A 148 -6.71 -13.27 -12.82
C VAL A 148 -8.01 -13.37 -12.01
N THR A 149 -9.16 -13.48 -12.66
CA THR A 149 -10.47 -13.56 -11.98
C THR A 149 -11.01 -14.97 -11.86
N ARG A 150 -10.25 -15.96 -12.30
CA ARG A 150 -10.61 -17.38 -12.11
C ARG A 150 -10.66 -17.70 -10.62
N PRO A 151 -11.67 -18.46 -10.18
CA PRO A 151 -11.86 -18.77 -8.76
C PRO A 151 -10.63 -19.40 -8.09
N GLU A 152 -9.90 -20.26 -8.81
CA GLU A 152 -8.69 -20.91 -8.31
C GLU A 152 -7.54 -19.92 -8.12
N VAL A 153 -7.39 -18.94 -9.02
CA VAL A 153 -6.36 -17.89 -8.92
C VAL A 153 -6.70 -16.95 -7.76
N LEU A 154 -7.95 -16.52 -7.64
CA LEU A 154 -8.40 -15.69 -6.53
C LEU A 154 -8.26 -16.43 -5.20
N ARG A 155 -8.56 -17.72 -5.14
CA ARG A 155 -8.37 -18.56 -3.96
C ARG A 155 -6.90 -18.61 -3.55
N ALA A 156 -5.99 -18.80 -4.50
CA ALA A 156 -4.54 -18.77 -4.24
C ALA A 156 -4.07 -17.44 -3.66
N HIS A 157 -4.56 -16.32 -4.17
CA HIS A 157 -4.27 -15.00 -3.61
C HIS A 157 -4.85 -14.79 -2.20
N VAL A 158 -6.08 -15.23 -1.95
CA VAL A 158 -6.74 -15.13 -0.64
C VAL A 158 -5.95 -15.91 0.41
N HIS A 159 -5.64 -17.19 0.14
CA HIS A 159 -4.87 -18.02 1.07
C HIS A 159 -3.41 -17.57 1.21
N GLY A 160 -2.80 -17.05 0.12
CA GLY A 160 -1.43 -16.56 0.11
C GLY A 160 -1.22 -15.23 0.83
N MET A 161 -2.28 -14.54 1.24
CA MET A 161 -2.21 -13.20 1.81
C MET A 161 -1.35 -13.14 3.07
N VAL A 162 -1.56 -14.06 4.02
CA VAL A 162 -0.84 -14.07 5.31
C VAL A 162 0.63 -14.39 5.11
N ARG A 163 0.93 -15.36 4.24
CA ARG A 163 2.31 -15.67 3.88
C ARG A 163 3.02 -14.47 3.25
N GLY A 164 2.34 -13.75 2.34
CA GLY A 164 2.89 -12.54 1.75
C GLY A 164 3.17 -11.44 2.78
N LEU A 165 2.29 -11.29 3.78
CA LEU A 165 2.49 -10.36 4.89
C LEU A 165 3.69 -10.78 5.75
N ASP A 166 3.78 -12.05 6.12
CA ASP A 166 4.89 -12.59 6.92
C ASP A 166 6.24 -12.40 6.22
N GLU A 167 6.32 -12.67 4.92
CA GLU A 167 7.51 -12.44 4.11
C GLU A 167 7.97 -10.97 4.12
N VAL A 168 7.03 -10.04 4.05
CA VAL A 168 7.31 -8.58 4.13
C VAL A 168 7.82 -8.22 5.53
N ILE A 169 7.17 -8.69 6.58
CA ILE A 169 7.60 -8.46 7.98
C ILE A 169 9.00 -9.02 8.20
N ALA A 170 9.25 -10.26 7.79
CA ALA A 170 10.55 -10.91 7.90
C ALA A 170 11.65 -10.13 7.17
N ARG A 171 11.36 -9.62 5.96
CA ARG A 171 12.29 -8.79 5.18
C ARG A 171 12.60 -7.48 5.87
N LEU A 172 11.58 -6.81 6.43
CA LEU A 172 11.78 -5.58 7.20
C LEU A 172 12.58 -5.85 8.47
N GLY A 173 12.31 -6.94 9.17
CA GLY A 173 13.07 -7.37 10.34
C GLY A 173 14.55 -7.62 10.05
N ARG A 174 14.85 -8.28 8.92
CA ARG A 174 16.26 -8.46 8.48
C ARG A 174 16.96 -7.13 8.21
N ARG A 175 16.28 -6.21 7.51
CA ARG A 175 16.83 -4.87 7.24
C ARG A 175 17.03 -4.06 8.50
N LEU A 176 16.11 -4.14 9.45
CA LEU A 176 16.22 -3.47 10.76
C LEU A 176 17.44 -3.99 11.54
N ARG A 177 17.56 -5.31 11.69
CA ARG A 177 18.71 -5.91 12.39
C ARG A 177 20.04 -5.53 11.75
N TRP A 178 20.13 -5.62 10.43
CA TRP A 178 21.32 -5.19 9.70
C TRP A 178 21.65 -3.71 9.97
N ALA A 179 20.67 -2.81 9.90
CA ALA A 179 20.90 -1.37 10.14
C ALA A 179 21.37 -1.11 11.57
N MET A 180 20.77 -1.78 12.58
CA MET A 180 21.19 -1.66 13.98
C MET A 180 22.61 -2.17 14.20
N GLU A 181 22.98 -3.26 13.53
CA GLU A 181 24.35 -3.81 13.59
C GLU A 181 25.37 -2.84 12.96
N GLN A 182 25.03 -2.22 11.81
CA GLN A 182 25.88 -1.18 11.21
C GLN A 182 26.04 0.03 12.15
N ILE A 183 24.96 0.50 12.76
CA ILE A 183 25.01 1.61 13.74
C ILE A 183 25.94 1.25 14.90
N LYS A 184 25.83 0.03 15.46
CA LYS A 184 26.68 -0.45 16.55
C LYS A 184 28.16 -0.48 16.14
N ARG A 185 28.45 -1.04 14.95
CA ARG A 185 29.81 -1.08 14.38
C ARG A 185 30.39 0.33 14.22
N LEU A 186 29.63 1.23 13.60
CA LEU A 186 30.11 2.58 13.31
C LEU A 186 30.27 3.44 14.57
N ASN A 187 29.46 3.25 15.59
CA ASN A 187 29.65 3.86 16.90
C ASN A 187 30.96 3.38 17.55
N ALA A 188 31.27 2.09 17.47
CA ALA A 188 32.53 1.57 18.01
C ALA A 188 33.76 2.13 17.24
N VAL A 189 33.64 2.39 15.94
CA VAL A 189 34.70 3.05 15.15
C VAL A 189 34.84 4.51 15.63
N ARG A 190 33.74 5.24 15.79
CA ARG A 190 33.75 6.62 16.28
C ARG A 190 34.37 6.74 17.66
N GLU A 191 34.09 5.82 18.57
CA GLU A 191 34.66 5.79 19.92
C GLU A 191 36.19 5.59 19.92
N ARG A 192 36.73 4.86 18.91
CA ARG A 192 38.17 4.59 18.79
C ARG A 192 38.95 5.66 18.06
N GLN A 193 38.36 6.27 17.03
CA GLN A 193 39.04 7.13 16.08
C GLN A 193 38.62 8.59 16.17
N GLY A 194 37.57 8.92 16.95
CA GLY A 194 36.99 10.27 17.09
C GLY A 194 35.95 10.56 16.04
N ASP A 195 36.31 10.53 14.76
CA ASP A 195 35.39 10.83 13.65
C ASP A 195 35.21 9.64 12.72
N LEU A 196 34.12 9.66 11.98
CA LEU A 196 33.84 8.70 10.89
C LEU A 196 34.31 9.28 9.57
N GLU A 197 34.83 8.42 8.70
CA GLU A 197 35.03 8.78 7.30
C GLU A 197 33.72 9.18 6.62
N PRO A 198 33.72 10.04 5.59
CA PRO A 198 32.49 10.55 4.98
C PRO A 198 31.53 9.48 4.49
N GLU A 199 32.04 8.36 3.99
CA GLU A 199 31.21 7.22 3.53
C GLU A 199 30.54 6.49 4.70
N ASP A 200 31.26 6.28 5.79
CA ASP A 200 30.75 5.66 7.02
C ASP A 200 29.74 6.55 7.73
N ASP A 201 29.96 7.88 7.76
CA ASP A 201 28.98 8.84 8.29
C ASP A 201 27.69 8.85 7.44
N ALA A 202 27.81 8.81 6.12
CA ALA A 202 26.65 8.69 5.23
C ALA A 202 25.89 7.36 5.43
N LEU A 203 26.60 6.27 5.66
CA LEU A 203 25.98 4.96 5.99
C LEU A 203 25.29 5.02 7.34
N PHE A 204 25.93 5.59 8.36
CA PHE A 204 25.33 5.77 9.70
C PHE A 204 24.02 6.54 9.61
N LYS A 205 24.00 7.69 8.94
CA LYS A 205 22.81 8.53 8.74
C LYS A 205 21.68 7.76 8.04
N ARG A 206 22.00 6.96 7.01
CA ARG A 206 21.00 6.12 6.32
C ARG A 206 20.42 5.04 7.21
N CYS A 207 21.26 4.36 7.99
CA CYS A 207 20.82 3.33 8.93
C CYS A 207 19.97 3.91 10.05
N ASP A 208 20.38 5.03 10.65
CA ASP A 208 19.63 5.75 11.69
C ASP A 208 18.26 6.21 11.19
N ALA A 209 18.20 6.81 9.99
CA ALA A 209 16.95 7.20 9.35
C ALA A 209 16.02 6.02 9.09
N LEU A 210 16.55 4.86 8.69
CA LEU A 210 15.77 3.64 8.52
C LEU A 210 15.18 3.16 9.83
N VAL A 211 15.98 3.08 10.89
CA VAL A 211 15.54 2.65 12.23
C VAL A 211 14.46 3.61 12.76
N LYS A 212 14.68 4.91 12.68
CA LYS A 212 13.69 5.94 13.08
C LYS A 212 12.37 5.81 12.33
N ARG A 213 12.43 5.59 11.01
CA ARG A 213 11.24 5.36 10.18
C ARG A 213 10.48 4.12 10.60
N LEU A 214 11.17 3.00 10.83
CA LEU A 214 10.54 1.74 11.25
C LEU A 214 9.98 1.80 12.68
N LYS A 215 10.57 2.58 13.57
CA LYS A 215 10.02 2.88 14.89
C LYS A 215 8.82 3.84 14.86
N GLY A 216 8.60 4.54 13.76
CA GLY A 216 7.57 5.57 13.65
C GLY A 216 7.93 6.87 14.37
N THR A 217 9.22 7.13 14.62
CA THR A 217 9.75 8.33 15.27
C THR A 217 10.36 9.33 14.28
N ALA A 218 10.40 9.02 13.01
CA ALA A 218 10.79 9.98 11.96
C ALA A 218 9.70 11.06 11.83
N ARG A 219 10.09 12.32 12.04
CA ARG A 219 9.28 13.51 11.72
C ARG A 219 9.37 13.85 10.24
#